data_cefe530b24c266145f3a5e94dce2efce
#
_entry.id   cefe530b24c266145f3a5e94dce2efce
#
_cell.length_a   1.000
_cell.length_b   1.000
_cell.length_c   1.000
_cell.angle_alpha   90.00
_cell.angle_beta   90.00
_cell.angle_gamma   90.00
#
_symmetry.space_group_name_H-M   'P 1'
#
loop_
_entity.id
_entity.type
_entity.pdbx_description
1 polymer ?
#
loop_
_entity_poly.entity_id
_entity_poly.type
_entity_poly.pdbx_seq_one_letter_code
_entity_poly.pdbx_strand_id
1 'polypeptide(L)'
;MERGTFGSQNRSEKSFGSYLGPLLLLTSIFFINFIARIIQAPLLPDIETDLGLTHTAAASLFLSISSGYFVTLIGSGFISCRLQHRGTIILSIVALGAALFGTALSRGVFGIRIGLFGLGLAAGLYLPSGIATLTELISTKHWGKAIAVHEMAPNISFMTAPLIAEAMLLRFSWRGVLWLFGVTAFFLGFIVWRYGRGGRFAGEPPSPDAIRNLMAEPSFWIMVLLFTLGVSGTLGIFTMLPLYLVTEHGLERDWANTLIALSRISGLIMAFVGGWTTDRFGAKKTLGIVLLVTGILTALLGSLSSRWVPVIVFLQPMSAVCFFPAAFAALASVGPPKSRNIVVSFSVPIAFLLGGGAVPTAIGAIGDNHSFGLGISLTGCFILAGAFLTCFLKFSDKGGSDGS
;
A
#
# COMPACT_ATOMS: atom_id res chain seq x y z
N MET A 1 0.46 -36.73 42.57
CA MET A 1 1.20 -35.47 42.83
C MET A 1 2.46 -35.50 42.00
N GLU A 2 2.42 -35.02 40.78
CA GLU A 2 3.62 -34.70 39.99
C GLU A 2 3.36 -33.39 39.28
N ARG A 3 4.00 -32.35 39.77
CA ARG A 3 3.98 -31.03 39.13
C ARG A 3 4.95 -31.06 37.95
N GLY A 4 4.42 -31.19 36.75
CA GLY A 4 5.17 -30.96 35.54
C GLY A 4 5.66 -29.51 35.48
N THR A 5 6.92 -29.26 35.76
CA THR A 5 7.63 -28.02 35.54
C THR A 5 7.71 -27.77 34.04
N PHE A 6 6.88 -26.86 33.52
CA PHE A 6 7.10 -26.27 32.20
C PHE A 6 8.44 -25.55 32.21
N GLY A 7 9.44 -26.19 31.62
CA GLY A 7 10.75 -25.59 31.40
C GLY A 7 10.62 -24.34 30.55
N SER A 8 10.73 -23.18 31.16
CA SER A 8 11.02 -21.93 30.48
C SER A 8 12.39 -22.07 29.80
N GLN A 9 12.39 -22.42 28.50
CA GLN A 9 13.60 -22.35 27.70
C GLN A 9 14.06 -20.88 27.72
N ASN A 10 15.09 -20.63 28.49
CA ASN A 10 15.87 -19.40 28.57
C ASN A 10 16.55 -19.19 27.19
N ARG A 11 15.78 -18.74 26.17
CA ARG A 11 16.36 -18.27 24.93
C ARG A 11 17.18 -17.05 25.29
N SER A 12 18.50 -17.20 25.35
CA SER A 12 19.44 -16.08 25.49
C SER A 12 18.93 -14.92 24.62
N GLU A 13 18.61 -13.78 25.24
CA GLU A 13 18.07 -12.61 24.56
C GLU A 13 19.07 -12.14 23.51
N LYS A 14 18.78 -12.52 22.24
CA LYS A 14 19.60 -12.06 21.12
C LYS A 14 19.43 -10.55 20.98
N SER A 15 20.52 -9.84 20.85
CA SER A 15 20.54 -8.40 20.53
C SER A 15 19.77 -8.13 19.24
N PHE A 16 19.12 -6.97 19.12
CA PHE A 16 18.39 -6.58 17.90
C PHE A 16 19.25 -6.68 16.64
N GLY A 17 20.56 -6.41 16.76
CA GLY A 17 21.52 -6.54 15.66
C GLY A 17 21.58 -7.93 15.02
N SER A 18 21.31 -9.00 15.78
CA SER A 18 21.31 -10.37 15.26
C SER A 18 20.14 -10.67 14.31
N TYR A 19 19.09 -9.85 14.33
CA TYR A 19 17.92 -9.97 13.47
C TYR A 19 17.99 -9.10 12.20
N LEU A 20 18.99 -8.18 12.12
CA LEU A 20 19.07 -7.22 11.01
C LEU A 20 19.16 -7.87 9.64
N GLY A 21 19.94 -8.94 9.47
CA GLY A 21 20.09 -9.61 8.19
C GLY A 21 18.75 -10.14 7.63
N PRO A 22 18.03 -11.01 8.36
CA PRO A 22 16.71 -11.47 7.96
C PRO A 22 15.68 -10.34 7.80
N LEU A 23 15.70 -9.33 8.70
CA LEU A 23 14.81 -8.17 8.64
C LEU A 23 15.03 -7.36 7.36
N LEU A 24 16.28 -7.01 7.05
CA LEU A 24 16.61 -6.25 5.84
C LEU A 24 16.27 -7.03 4.57
N LEU A 25 16.44 -8.36 4.56
CA LEU A 25 16.04 -9.20 3.43
C LEU A 25 14.50 -9.12 3.21
N LEU A 26 13.70 -9.28 4.26
CA LEU A 26 12.23 -9.14 4.16
C LEU A 26 11.84 -7.71 3.73
N THR A 27 12.48 -6.68 4.29
CA THR A 27 12.25 -5.28 3.91
C THR A 27 12.59 -5.04 2.44
N SER A 28 13.69 -5.61 1.93
CA SER A 28 14.07 -5.50 0.51
C SER A 28 13.07 -6.18 -0.42
N ILE A 29 12.53 -7.33 -0.02
CA ILE A 29 11.46 -7.99 -0.78
C ILE A 29 10.21 -7.11 -0.79
N PHE A 30 9.83 -6.54 0.36
CA PHE A 30 8.69 -5.65 0.44
C PHE A 30 8.90 -4.38 -0.40
N PHE A 31 10.11 -3.84 -0.41
CA PHE A 31 10.47 -2.71 -1.27
C PHE A 31 10.26 -3.04 -2.75
N ILE A 32 10.82 -4.16 -3.25
CA ILE A 32 10.64 -4.56 -4.65
C ILE A 32 9.18 -4.88 -4.96
N ASN A 33 8.47 -5.53 -4.04
CA ASN A 33 7.05 -5.81 -4.18
C ASN A 33 6.22 -4.52 -4.29
N PHE A 34 6.49 -3.53 -3.44
CA PHE A 34 5.74 -2.29 -3.42
C PHE A 34 6.10 -1.39 -4.60
N ILE A 35 7.41 -1.19 -4.86
CA ILE A 35 7.85 -0.32 -5.95
C ILE A 35 7.40 -0.84 -7.32
N ALA A 36 7.37 -2.16 -7.55
CA ALA A 36 6.90 -2.75 -8.80
C ALA A 36 5.46 -2.36 -9.13
N ARG A 37 4.61 -2.15 -8.11
CA ARG A 37 3.22 -1.70 -8.31
C ARG A 37 3.11 -0.21 -8.61
N ILE A 38 3.95 0.61 -8.00
CA ILE A 38 3.82 2.08 -8.10
C ILE A 38 4.74 2.70 -9.14
N ILE A 39 5.76 1.99 -9.62
CA ILE A 39 6.68 2.49 -10.67
C ILE A 39 5.95 2.79 -11.99
N GLN A 40 4.79 2.18 -12.18
CA GLN A 40 3.93 2.44 -13.34
C GLN A 40 3.47 3.91 -13.39
N ALA A 41 3.37 4.59 -12.23
CA ALA A 41 2.91 5.98 -12.16
C ALA A 41 3.86 6.97 -12.87
N PRO A 42 5.17 7.06 -12.50
CA PRO A 42 6.10 7.92 -13.22
C PRO A 42 6.36 7.49 -14.67
N LEU A 43 6.08 6.24 -15.04
CA LEU A 43 6.19 5.75 -16.41
C LEU A 43 4.91 5.95 -17.24
N LEU A 44 3.80 6.37 -16.61
CA LEU A 44 2.49 6.40 -17.25
C LEU A 44 2.42 7.31 -18.49
N PRO A 45 3.03 8.52 -18.50
CA PRO A 45 3.04 9.35 -19.70
C PRO A 45 3.73 8.67 -20.91
N ASP A 46 4.84 7.96 -20.66
CA ASP A 46 5.56 7.23 -21.72
C ASP A 46 4.76 5.99 -22.19
N ILE A 47 4.11 5.27 -21.27
CA ILE A 47 3.26 4.11 -21.58
C ILE A 47 2.06 4.56 -22.42
N GLU A 48 1.42 5.67 -22.03
CA GLU A 48 0.28 6.24 -22.73
C GLU A 48 0.64 6.63 -24.17
N THR A 49 1.75 7.34 -24.33
CA THR A 49 2.26 7.78 -25.64
C THR A 49 2.68 6.60 -26.52
N ASP A 50 3.45 5.64 -25.99
CA ASP A 50 3.97 4.48 -26.74
C ASP A 50 2.86 3.56 -27.25
N LEU A 51 1.76 3.46 -26.51
CA LEU A 51 0.63 2.57 -26.83
C LEU A 51 -0.58 3.28 -27.43
N GLY A 52 -0.55 4.61 -27.54
CA GLY A 52 -1.67 5.42 -28.02
C GLY A 52 -2.92 5.26 -27.18
N LEU A 53 -2.77 5.24 -25.84
CA LEU A 53 -3.90 5.04 -24.92
C LEU A 53 -4.66 6.34 -24.69
N THR A 54 -5.96 6.22 -24.36
CA THR A 54 -6.70 7.29 -23.70
C THR A 54 -6.30 7.36 -22.23
N HIS A 55 -6.53 8.50 -21.58
CA HIS A 55 -6.27 8.65 -20.15
C HIS A 55 -7.00 7.62 -19.28
N THR A 56 -8.25 7.29 -19.63
CA THR A 56 -9.01 6.19 -19.02
C THR A 56 -8.30 4.85 -19.15
N ALA A 57 -7.83 4.53 -20.36
CA ALA A 57 -7.16 3.25 -20.60
C ALA A 57 -5.83 3.16 -19.82
N ALA A 58 -5.04 4.22 -19.81
CA ALA A 58 -3.80 4.32 -19.06
C ALA A 58 -4.04 4.20 -17.54
N ALA A 59 -4.97 4.97 -16.98
CA ALA A 59 -5.33 4.93 -15.57
C ALA A 59 -5.90 3.54 -15.15
N SER A 60 -6.63 2.85 -16.03
CA SER A 60 -7.16 1.50 -15.76
C SER A 60 -6.09 0.40 -15.58
N LEU A 61 -4.85 0.68 -15.92
CA LEU A 61 -3.73 -0.21 -15.63
C LEU A 61 -3.54 -0.41 -14.12
N PHE A 62 -3.79 0.63 -13.31
CA PHE A 62 -3.77 0.52 -11.85
C PHE A 62 -4.94 -0.30 -11.30
N LEU A 63 -6.10 -0.27 -11.97
CA LEU A 63 -7.22 -1.16 -11.62
C LEU A 63 -6.85 -2.63 -11.87
N SER A 64 -6.11 -2.94 -12.94
CA SER A 64 -5.61 -4.30 -13.18
C SER A 64 -4.69 -4.78 -12.07
N ILE A 65 -3.72 -3.96 -11.65
CA ILE A 65 -2.82 -4.27 -10.51
C ILE A 65 -3.62 -4.46 -9.22
N SER A 66 -4.51 -3.52 -8.92
CA SER A 66 -5.28 -3.52 -7.66
C SER A 66 -6.26 -4.70 -7.60
N SER A 67 -6.83 -5.11 -8.73
CA SER A 67 -7.72 -6.29 -8.82
C SER A 67 -6.96 -7.58 -8.51
N GLY A 68 -5.78 -7.77 -9.11
CA GLY A 68 -4.93 -8.92 -8.79
C GLY A 68 -4.51 -8.92 -7.31
N TYR A 69 -4.09 -7.77 -6.79
CA TYR A 69 -3.70 -7.60 -5.39
C TYR A 69 -4.86 -7.93 -4.43
N PHE A 70 -6.06 -7.45 -4.72
CA PHE A 70 -7.27 -7.75 -3.96
C PHE A 70 -7.53 -9.26 -3.87
N VAL A 71 -7.53 -9.96 -4.99
CA VAL A 71 -7.81 -11.41 -5.06
C VAL A 71 -6.84 -12.20 -4.18
N THR A 72 -5.55 -11.94 -4.29
CA THR A 72 -4.56 -12.74 -3.58
C THR A 72 -4.31 -12.29 -2.15
N LEU A 73 -4.53 -11.03 -1.81
CA LEU A 73 -4.41 -10.58 -0.44
C LEU A 73 -5.48 -11.25 0.45
N ILE A 74 -6.72 -11.37 -0.05
CA ILE A 74 -7.78 -12.15 0.62
C ILE A 74 -7.47 -13.64 0.60
N GLY A 75 -7.00 -14.16 -0.54
CA GLY A 75 -6.72 -15.58 -0.76
C GLY A 75 -5.38 -16.08 -0.20
N SER A 76 -4.54 -15.21 0.33
CA SER A 76 -3.16 -15.55 0.74
C SER A 76 -3.09 -16.62 1.82
N GLY A 77 -4.08 -16.68 2.74
CA GLY A 77 -4.19 -17.72 3.77
C GLY A 77 -4.34 -19.13 3.20
N PHE A 78 -5.11 -19.29 2.10
CA PHE A 78 -5.28 -20.60 1.43
C PHE A 78 -4.00 -21.07 0.72
N ILE A 79 -3.16 -20.15 0.28
CA ILE A 79 -1.88 -20.46 -0.36
C ILE A 79 -0.84 -20.77 0.70
N SER A 80 -0.75 -19.96 1.75
CA SER A 80 0.24 -20.14 2.81
C SER A 80 -0.03 -21.37 3.69
N CYS A 81 -1.28 -21.85 3.78
CA CYS A 81 -1.56 -23.13 4.47
C CYS A 81 -0.95 -24.34 3.73
N ARG A 82 -0.77 -24.27 2.40
CA ARG A 82 -0.18 -25.35 1.59
C ARG A 82 1.33 -25.20 1.41
N LEU A 83 1.79 -23.98 1.11
CA LEU A 83 3.19 -23.69 0.76
C LEU A 83 4.02 -23.23 1.96
N GLN A 84 3.40 -23.03 3.14
CA GLN A 84 3.97 -22.31 4.28
C GLN A 84 4.29 -20.85 3.93
N HIS A 85 4.55 -20.00 4.92
CA HIS A 85 4.84 -18.58 4.69
C HIS A 85 6.11 -18.36 3.85
N ARG A 86 7.17 -19.14 4.10
CA ARG A 86 8.41 -19.05 3.30
C ARG A 86 8.19 -19.36 1.82
N GLY A 87 7.48 -20.44 1.51
CA GLY A 87 7.15 -20.81 0.14
C GLY A 87 6.28 -19.76 -0.55
N THR A 88 5.35 -19.16 0.19
CA THR A 88 4.49 -18.09 -0.30
C THR A 88 5.29 -16.81 -0.61
N ILE A 89 6.28 -16.45 0.22
CA ILE A 89 7.18 -15.31 -0.05
C ILE A 89 8.01 -15.56 -1.32
N ILE A 90 8.57 -16.76 -1.48
CA ILE A 90 9.34 -17.12 -2.68
C ILE A 90 8.45 -17.07 -3.92
N LEU A 91 7.25 -17.67 -3.84
CA LEU A 91 6.28 -17.63 -4.95
C LEU A 91 5.92 -16.19 -5.31
N SER A 92 5.67 -15.33 -4.32
CA SER A 92 5.35 -13.91 -4.52
C SER A 92 6.44 -13.21 -5.33
N ILE A 93 7.68 -13.25 -4.87
CA ILE A 93 8.76 -12.48 -5.50
C ILE A 93 9.15 -13.02 -6.89
N VAL A 94 9.12 -14.34 -7.09
CA VAL A 94 9.43 -14.99 -8.37
C VAL A 94 8.30 -14.72 -9.38
N ALA A 95 7.03 -14.87 -8.96
CA ALA A 95 5.88 -14.57 -9.82
C ALA A 95 5.81 -13.07 -10.17
N LEU A 96 6.21 -12.18 -9.24
CA LEU A 96 6.34 -10.74 -9.49
C LEU A 96 7.35 -10.47 -10.62
N GLY A 97 8.52 -11.08 -10.57
CA GLY A 97 9.53 -10.97 -11.62
C GLY A 97 9.02 -11.47 -12.97
N ALA A 98 8.34 -12.63 -12.99
CA ALA A 98 7.73 -13.18 -14.20
C ALA A 98 6.65 -12.27 -14.78
N ALA A 99 5.80 -11.68 -13.93
CA ALA A 99 4.76 -10.74 -14.35
C ALA A 99 5.35 -9.45 -14.94
N LEU A 100 6.43 -8.92 -14.34
CA LEU A 100 7.16 -7.76 -14.87
C LEU A 100 7.75 -8.06 -16.26
N PHE A 101 8.36 -9.22 -16.45
CA PHE A 101 8.87 -9.63 -17.77
C PHE A 101 7.75 -9.82 -18.79
N GLY A 102 6.67 -10.49 -18.39
CA GLY A 102 5.49 -10.64 -19.24
C GLY A 102 4.90 -9.30 -19.69
N THR A 103 4.83 -8.34 -18.77
CA THR A 103 4.38 -6.96 -19.07
C THR A 103 5.34 -6.26 -20.02
N ALA A 104 6.65 -6.34 -19.79
CA ALA A 104 7.67 -5.71 -20.62
C ALA A 104 7.73 -6.28 -22.04
N LEU A 105 7.45 -7.58 -22.22
CA LEU A 105 7.41 -8.25 -23.51
C LEU A 105 6.10 -8.01 -24.28
N SER A 106 5.05 -7.56 -23.61
CA SER A 106 3.74 -7.33 -24.22
C SER A 106 3.77 -6.13 -25.15
N ARG A 107 3.19 -6.30 -26.35
CA ARG A 107 3.09 -5.25 -27.38
C ARG A 107 1.74 -4.56 -27.43
N GLY A 108 0.73 -5.12 -26.80
CA GLY A 108 -0.64 -4.60 -26.80
C GLY A 108 -1.21 -4.43 -25.40
N VAL A 109 -2.21 -3.57 -25.29
CA VAL A 109 -2.86 -3.20 -24.02
C VAL A 109 -3.38 -4.41 -23.25
N PHE A 110 -3.96 -5.39 -23.95
CA PHE A 110 -4.52 -6.59 -23.33
C PHE A 110 -3.44 -7.41 -22.61
N GLY A 111 -2.29 -7.65 -23.26
CA GLY A 111 -1.17 -8.37 -22.65
C GLY A 111 -0.59 -7.62 -21.45
N ILE A 112 -0.51 -6.28 -21.53
CA ILE A 112 -0.05 -5.44 -20.40
C ILE A 112 -1.03 -5.54 -19.24
N ARG A 113 -2.35 -5.48 -19.47
CA ARG A 113 -3.36 -5.66 -18.41
C ARG A 113 -3.26 -7.01 -17.73
N ILE A 114 -3.06 -8.10 -18.49
CA ILE A 114 -2.85 -9.44 -17.94
C ILE A 114 -1.56 -9.49 -17.11
N GLY A 115 -0.46 -8.94 -17.62
CA GLY A 115 0.81 -8.89 -16.90
C GLY A 115 0.69 -8.10 -15.60
N LEU A 116 0.05 -6.93 -15.62
CA LEU A 116 -0.18 -6.09 -14.44
C LEU A 116 -1.17 -6.72 -13.45
N PHE A 117 -2.19 -7.42 -13.93
CA PHE A 117 -3.05 -8.24 -13.07
C PHE A 117 -2.25 -9.35 -12.39
N GLY A 118 -1.40 -10.06 -13.15
CA GLY A 118 -0.46 -11.06 -12.63
C GLY A 118 0.53 -10.47 -11.61
N LEU A 119 1.03 -9.26 -11.86
CA LEU A 119 1.85 -8.51 -10.91
C LEU A 119 1.09 -8.25 -9.60
N GLY A 120 -0.17 -7.83 -9.69
CA GLY A 120 -1.04 -7.67 -8.54
C GLY A 120 -1.23 -8.98 -7.77
N LEU A 121 -1.54 -10.09 -8.49
CA LEU A 121 -1.66 -11.43 -7.89
C LEU A 121 -0.39 -11.83 -7.12
N ALA A 122 0.77 -11.64 -7.72
CA ALA A 122 2.05 -11.94 -7.10
C ALA A 122 2.30 -11.09 -5.84
N ALA A 123 2.00 -9.79 -5.95
CA ALA A 123 2.25 -8.82 -4.88
C ALA A 123 1.40 -9.07 -3.64
N GLY A 124 0.12 -9.43 -3.80
CA GLY A 124 -0.81 -9.65 -2.69
C GLY A 124 -0.45 -10.85 -1.79
N LEU A 125 0.37 -11.78 -2.29
CA LEU A 125 0.85 -12.93 -1.51
C LEU A 125 1.86 -12.56 -0.43
N TYR A 126 2.60 -11.45 -0.61
CA TYR A 126 3.74 -11.14 0.23
C TYR A 126 3.37 -10.70 1.64
N LEU A 127 2.53 -9.66 1.76
CA LEU A 127 2.38 -8.90 3.01
C LEU A 127 1.98 -9.76 4.21
N PRO A 128 0.94 -10.62 4.15
CA PRO A 128 0.59 -11.47 5.30
C PRO A 128 1.70 -12.45 5.67
N SER A 129 2.35 -13.07 4.67
CA SER A 129 3.42 -14.04 4.90
C SER A 129 4.72 -13.38 5.37
N GLY A 130 5.02 -12.18 4.89
CA GLY A 130 6.15 -11.37 5.32
C GLY A 130 6.04 -10.98 6.80
N ILE A 131 4.88 -10.45 7.21
CA ILE A 131 4.62 -10.06 8.61
C ILE A 131 4.64 -11.30 9.53
N ALA A 132 4.00 -12.41 9.13
CA ALA A 132 4.01 -13.65 9.92
C ALA A 132 5.44 -14.18 10.12
N THR A 133 6.27 -14.18 9.07
CA THR A 133 7.67 -14.61 9.15
C THR A 133 8.50 -13.65 10.01
N LEU A 134 8.28 -12.34 9.91
CA LEU A 134 8.96 -11.33 10.70
C LEU A 134 8.67 -11.50 12.19
N THR A 135 7.40 -11.69 12.55
CA THR A 135 6.97 -11.87 13.94
C THR A 135 7.39 -13.21 14.55
N GLU A 136 7.56 -14.25 13.72
CA GLU A 136 8.17 -15.53 14.16
C GLU A 136 9.66 -15.38 14.46
N LEU A 137 10.40 -14.68 13.61
CA LEU A 137 11.86 -14.56 13.71
C LEU A 137 12.33 -13.68 14.86
N ILE A 138 11.58 -12.62 15.16
CA ILE A 138 11.99 -11.54 16.06
C ILE A 138 11.23 -11.64 17.39
N SER A 139 11.93 -11.45 18.52
CA SER A 139 11.27 -11.49 19.81
C SER A 139 10.25 -10.35 19.96
N THR A 140 9.18 -10.59 20.73
CA THR A 140 8.07 -9.65 20.95
C THR A 140 8.52 -8.28 21.42
N LYS A 141 9.59 -8.21 22.23
CA LYS A 141 10.24 -6.98 22.72
C LYS A 141 10.71 -6.05 21.56
N HIS A 142 11.01 -6.61 20.40
CA HIS A 142 11.56 -5.89 19.26
C HIS A 142 10.59 -5.75 18.07
N TRP A 143 9.35 -6.26 18.18
CA TRP A 143 8.37 -6.23 17.09
C TRP A 143 8.11 -4.81 16.58
N GLY A 144 7.90 -3.85 17.46
CA GLY A 144 7.65 -2.46 17.05
C GLY A 144 8.76 -1.89 16.18
N LYS A 145 10.04 -2.11 16.56
CA LYS A 145 11.19 -1.67 15.77
C LYS A 145 11.28 -2.40 14.44
N ALA A 146 11.04 -3.71 14.44
CA ALA A 146 11.14 -4.53 13.24
C ALA A 146 10.04 -4.18 12.22
N ILE A 147 8.81 -4.01 12.68
CA ILE A 147 7.69 -3.56 11.83
C ILE A 147 7.97 -2.16 11.29
N ALA A 148 8.48 -1.23 12.12
CA ALA A 148 8.83 0.11 11.66
C ALA A 148 9.87 0.08 10.53
N VAL A 149 10.94 -0.74 10.65
CA VAL A 149 11.94 -0.92 9.59
C VAL A 149 11.30 -1.53 8.33
N HIS A 150 10.45 -2.54 8.50
CA HIS A 150 9.77 -3.18 7.37
C HIS A 150 8.85 -2.19 6.63
N GLU A 151 8.07 -1.40 7.36
CA GLU A 151 7.14 -0.41 6.81
C GLU A 151 7.84 0.87 6.26
N MET A 152 9.15 1.00 6.39
CA MET A 152 9.91 2.00 5.62
C MET A 152 9.90 1.70 4.12
N ALA A 153 9.76 0.44 3.70
CA ALA A 153 9.79 0.03 2.30
C ALA A 153 8.78 0.78 1.41
N PRO A 154 7.48 0.89 1.73
CA PRO A 154 6.53 1.70 0.97
C PRO A 154 6.92 3.18 0.87
N ASN A 155 7.36 3.79 1.97
CA ASN A 155 7.72 5.21 1.99
C ASN A 155 8.93 5.50 1.12
N ILE A 156 9.97 4.65 1.20
CA ILE A 156 11.16 4.74 0.35
C ILE A 156 10.75 4.50 -1.12
N SER A 157 9.84 3.57 -1.39
CA SER A 157 9.36 3.30 -2.74
C SER A 157 8.67 4.50 -3.37
N PHE A 158 7.81 5.21 -2.64
CA PHE A 158 7.15 6.41 -3.13
C PHE A 158 8.14 7.53 -3.49
N MET A 159 9.23 7.66 -2.74
CA MET A 159 10.27 8.63 -3.00
C MET A 159 11.17 8.21 -4.17
N THR A 160 11.57 6.93 -4.22
CA THR A 160 12.57 6.47 -5.18
C THR A 160 11.99 6.06 -6.54
N ALA A 161 10.71 5.69 -6.62
CA ALA A 161 10.11 5.28 -7.89
C ALA A 161 10.22 6.36 -8.98
N PRO A 162 9.84 7.63 -8.75
CA PRO A 162 10.02 8.67 -9.78
C PRO A 162 11.48 8.89 -10.16
N LEU A 163 12.40 8.86 -9.19
CA LEU A 163 13.83 9.07 -9.45
C LEU A 163 14.44 7.92 -10.25
N ILE A 164 14.09 6.67 -9.92
CA ILE A 164 14.57 5.50 -10.66
C ILE A 164 13.99 5.49 -12.08
N ALA A 165 12.70 5.84 -12.23
CA ALA A 165 12.08 5.96 -13.55
C ALA A 165 12.87 6.96 -14.42
N GLU A 166 13.10 8.18 -13.95
CA GLU A 166 13.84 9.19 -14.72
C GLU A 166 15.28 8.76 -15.03
N ALA A 167 16.02 8.26 -14.04
CA ALA A 167 17.39 7.80 -14.26
C ALA A 167 17.48 6.69 -15.33
N MET A 168 16.50 5.80 -15.39
CA MET A 168 16.44 4.73 -16.36
C MET A 168 15.97 5.21 -17.73
N LEU A 169 14.97 6.11 -17.77
CA LEU A 169 14.43 6.65 -19.03
C LEU A 169 15.42 7.51 -19.82
N LEU A 170 16.50 7.97 -19.19
CA LEU A 170 17.62 8.64 -19.90
C LEU A 170 18.29 7.72 -20.95
N ARG A 171 18.23 6.41 -20.79
CA ARG A 171 18.95 5.44 -21.63
C ARG A 171 18.11 4.25 -22.09
N PHE A 172 17.00 3.97 -21.43
CA PHE A 172 16.14 2.84 -21.66
C PHE A 172 14.70 3.28 -21.83
N SER A 173 13.88 2.46 -22.49
CA SER A 173 12.42 2.67 -22.51
C SER A 173 11.80 2.27 -21.16
N TRP A 174 10.53 2.61 -20.95
CA TRP A 174 9.76 2.15 -19.78
C TRP A 174 9.79 0.62 -19.60
N ARG A 175 9.89 -0.13 -20.69
CA ARG A 175 10.07 -1.60 -20.65
C ARG A 175 11.39 -2.00 -19.98
N GLY A 176 12.46 -1.25 -20.21
CA GLY A 176 13.76 -1.47 -19.56
C GLY A 176 13.70 -1.33 -18.05
N VAL A 177 12.86 -0.41 -17.53
CA VAL A 177 12.61 -0.27 -16.09
C VAL A 177 11.97 -1.54 -15.52
N LEU A 178 10.97 -2.10 -16.22
CA LEU A 178 10.33 -3.35 -15.80
C LEU A 178 11.28 -4.54 -15.83
N TRP A 179 12.19 -4.60 -16.82
CA TRP A 179 13.25 -5.60 -16.88
C TRP A 179 14.17 -5.52 -15.67
N LEU A 180 14.61 -4.33 -15.28
CA LEU A 180 15.44 -4.13 -14.11
C LEU A 180 14.81 -4.70 -12.84
N PHE A 181 13.54 -4.32 -12.58
CA PHE A 181 12.83 -4.82 -11.40
C PHE A 181 12.53 -6.32 -11.49
N GLY A 182 12.28 -6.85 -12.69
CA GLY A 182 12.09 -8.28 -12.91
C GLY A 182 13.35 -9.09 -12.55
N VAL A 183 14.53 -8.67 -13.05
CA VAL A 183 15.82 -9.29 -12.71
C VAL A 183 16.09 -9.20 -11.20
N THR A 184 15.87 -8.02 -10.61
CA THR A 184 16.06 -7.82 -9.16
C THR A 184 15.13 -8.71 -8.33
N ALA A 185 13.88 -8.89 -8.77
CA ALA A 185 12.92 -9.79 -8.11
C ALA A 185 13.40 -11.25 -8.14
N PHE A 186 13.86 -11.75 -9.28
CA PHE A 186 14.43 -13.12 -9.37
C PHE A 186 15.68 -13.29 -8.52
N PHE A 187 16.57 -12.29 -8.50
CA PHE A 187 17.77 -12.32 -7.67
C PHE A 187 17.42 -12.38 -6.18
N LEU A 188 16.50 -11.56 -5.71
CA LEU A 188 16.01 -11.64 -4.33
C LEU A 188 15.28 -12.95 -4.03
N GLY A 189 14.50 -13.47 -4.99
CA GLY A 189 13.87 -14.79 -4.89
C GLY A 189 14.89 -15.90 -4.67
N PHE A 190 16.00 -15.89 -5.42
CA PHE A 190 17.11 -16.80 -5.23
C PHE A 190 17.76 -16.65 -3.85
N ILE A 191 18.00 -15.41 -3.38
CA ILE A 191 18.57 -15.16 -2.05
C ILE A 191 17.66 -15.72 -0.94
N VAL A 192 16.34 -15.49 -1.02
CA VAL A 192 15.39 -16.03 -0.03
C VAL A 192 15.33 -17.55 -0.06
N TRP A 193 15.31 -18.13 -1.25
CA TRP A 193 15.33 -19.58 -1.42
C TRP A 193 16.59 -20.21 -0.78
N ARG A 194 17.75 -19.60 -0.99
CA ARG A 194 19.04 -20.14 -0.53
C ARG A 194 19.36 -19.80 0.92
N TYR A 195 19.09 -18.57 1.36
CA TYR A 195 19.55 -18.01 2.63
C TYR A 195 18.41 -17.56 3.56
N GLY A 196 17.14 -17.52 3.09
CA GLY A 196 16.01 -17.07 3.89
C GLY A 196 15.85 -17.91 5.16
N ARG A 197 15.50 -17.24 6.27
CA ARG A 197 15.24 -17.88 7.57
C ARG A 197 13.79 -17.64 7.97
N GLY A 198 13.20 -18.55 8.77
CA GLY A 198 11.83 -18.45 9.27
C GLY A 198 10.76 -18.78 8.23
N GLY A 199 9.50 -18.61 8.62
CA GLY A 199 8.32 -18.83 7.80
C GLY A 199 8.05 -20.30 7.45
N ARG A 200 8.62 -21.25 8.18
CA ARG A 200 8.42 -22.70 7.96
C ARG A 200 7.22 -23.23 8.75
N PHE A 201 6.14 -22.50 8.75
CA PHE A 201 4.88 -22.88 9.34
C PHE A 201 3.72 -22.54 8.39
N ALA A 202 2.61 -23.26 8.52
CA ALA A 202 1.45 -23.07 7.68
C ALA A 202 0.67 -21.82 8.12
N GLY A 203 0.10 -21.11 7.16
CA GLY A 203 -0.88 -20.07 7.43
C GLY A 203 -2.26 -20.67 7.71
N GLU A 204 -3.15 -19.82 8.21
CA GLU A 204 -4.54 -20.19 8.49
C GLU A 204 -5.46 -19.39 7.56
N PRO A 205 -6.37 -20.05 6.81
CA PRO A 205 -7.39 -19.35 6.05
C PRO A 205 -8.44 -18.76 7.00
N PRO A 206 -9.06 -17.62 6.66
CA PRO A 206 -10.11 -17.03 7.47
C PRO A 206 -11.34 -17.95 7.49
N SER A 207 -12.00 -18.09 8.67
CA SER A 207 -13.21 -18.91 8.79
C SER A 207 -14.41 -18.23 8.13
N PRO A 208 -15.30 -18.96 7.42
CA PRO A 208 -16.49 -18.41 6.77
C PRO A 208 -17.43 -17.69 7.76
N ASP A 209 -17.61 -18.23 8.95
CA ASP A 209 -18.47 -17.63 9.98
C ASP A 209 -17.92 -16.29 10.49
N ALA A 210 -16.61 -16.19 10.65
CA ALA A 210 -15.98 -14.93 11.04
C ALA A 210 -16.13 -13.85 9.96
N ILE A 211 -16.04 -14.21 8.67
CA ILE A 211 -16.30 -13.31 7.55
C ILE A 211 -17.74 -12.85 7.57
N ARG A 212 -18.70 -13.78 7.69
CA ARG A 212 -20.13 -13.47 7.71
C ARG A 212 -20.50 -12.49 8.84
N ASN A 213 -19.99 -12.75 10.04
CA ASN A 213 -20.24 -11.90 11.20
C ASN A 213 -19.65 -10.50 11.02
N LEU A 214 -18.46 -10.40 10.40
CA LEU A 214 -17.81 -9.13 10.11
C LEU A 214 -18.60 -8.31 9.09
N MET A 215 -19.08 -8.95 8.01
CA MET A 215 -19.83 -8.25 6.96
C MET A 215 -21.19 -7.74 7.45
N ALA A 216 -21.73 -8.27 8.55
CA ALA A 216 -22.95 -7.78 9.19
C ALA A 216 -22.70 -6.54 10.09
N GLU A 217 -21.43 -6.17 10.38
CA GLU A 217 -21.08 -5.09 11.29
C GLU A 217 -21.05 -3.74 10.54
N PRO A 218 -21.93 -2.75 10.84
CA PRO A 218 -21.94 -1.46 10.16
C PRO A 218 -20.62 -0.69 10.29
N SER A 219 -19.96 -0.76 11.45
CA SER A 219 -18.67 -0.08 11.69
C SER A 219 -17.57 -0.59 10.78
N PHE A 220 -17.65 -1.87 10.33
CA PHE A 220 -16.74 -2.43 9.33
C PHE A 220 -16.85 -1.68 8.00
N TRP A 221 -18.05 -1.48 7.46
CA TRP A 221 -18.25 -0.79 6.18
C TRP A 221 -17.89 0.68 6.24
N ILE A 222 -18.13 1.34 7.37
CA ILE A 222 -17.63 2.71 7.60
C ILE A 222 -16.11 2.72 7.51
N MET A 223 -15.41 1.78 8.17
CA MET A 223 -13.95 1.70 8.10
C MET A 223 -13.44 1.35 6.71
N VAL A 224 -14.11 0.46 5.97
CA VAL A 224 -13.78 0.16 4.57
C VAL A 224 -13.84 1.45 3.73
N LEU A 225 -14.90 2.23 3.87
CA LEU A 225 -15.04 3.48 3.13
C LEU A 225 -14.00 4.52 3.54
N LEU A 226 -13.77 4.72 4.84
CA LEU A 226 -12.74 5.64 5.34
C LEU A 226 -11.35 5.22 4.85
N PHE A 227 -11.05 3.93 4.88
CA PHE A 227 -9.78 3.41 4.39
C PHE A 227 -9.63 3.57 2.87
N THR A 228 -10.73 3.39 2.12
CA THR A 228 -10.77 3.67 0.67
C THR A 228 -10.43 5.13 0.38
N LEU A 229 -11.03 6.07 1.12
CA LEU A 229 -10.76 7.51 0.96
C LEU A 229 -9.31 7.87 1.33
N GLY A 230 -8.75 7.27 2.38
CA GLY A 230 -7.34 7.44 2.74
C GLY A 230 -6.39 6.90 1.68
N VAL A 231 -6.66 5.72 1.12
CA VAL A 231 -5.88 5.14 0.01
C VAL A 231 -6.05 5.98 -1.27
N SER A 232 -7.24 6.52 -1.52
CA SER A 232 -7.47 7.44 -2.65
C SER A 232 -6.59 8.70 -2.55
N GLY A 233 -6.53 9.31 -1.36
CA GLY A 233 -5.70 10.50 -1.11
C GLY A 233 -4.20 10.22 -1.15
N THR A 234 -3.75 9.01 -0.86
CA THR A 234 -2.33 8.64 -0.86
C THR A 234 -1.90 8.02 -2.19
N LEU A 235 -2.37 6.80 -2.46
CA LEU A 235 -1.98 6.02 -3.64
C LEU A 235 -2.72 6.48 -4.89
N GLY A 236 -4.05 6.72 -4.79
CA GLY A 236 -4.87 7.12 -5.93
C GLY A 236 -4.38 8.41 -6.57
N ILE A 237 -4.14 9.45 -5.77
CA ILE A 237 -3.57 10.73 -6.26
C ILE A 237 -2.14 10.52 -6.78
N PHE A 238 -1.29 9.79 -6.03
CA PHE A 238 0.10 9.56 -6.46
C PHE A 238 0.18 8.94 -7.87
N THR A 239 -0.68 7.98 -8.16
CA THR A 239 -0.63 7.25 -9.44
C THR A 239 -1.01 8.12 -10.64
N MET A 240 -1.84 9.14 -10.44
CA MET A 240 -2.28 10.06 -11.51
C MET A 240 -1.45 11.35 -11.58
N LEU A 241 -0.68 11.63 -10.53
CA LEU A 241 0.03 12.90 -10.39
C LEU A 241 1.05 13.18 -11.52
N PRO A 242 1.89 12.21 -11.97
CA PRO A 242 2.81 12.45 -13.08
C PRO A 242 2.09 12.84 -14.37
N LEU A 243 1.04 12.09 -14.72
CA LEU A 243 0.25 12.36 -15.92
C LEU A 243 -0.48 13.71 -15.83
N TYR A 244 -1.07 14.04 -14.69
CA TYR A 244 -1.71 15.32 -14.42
C TYR A 244 -0.75 16.50 -14.58
N LEU A 245 0.44 16.43 -13.99
CA LEU A 245 1.42 17.52 -14.04
C LEU A 245 1.97 17.74 -15.44
N VAL A 246 2.20 16.66 -16.20
CA VAL A 246 2.70 16.76 -17.58
C VAL A 246 1.61 17.22 -18.53
N THR A 247 0.43 16.60 -18.49
CA THR A 247 -0.61 16.83 -19.51
C THR A 247 -1.37 18.13 -19.29
N GLU A 248 -1.74 18.45 -18.04
CA GLU A 248 -2.62 19.61 -17.77
C GLU A 248 -1.83 20.87 -17.35
N HIS A 249 -0.67 20.70 -16.70
CA HIS A 249 0.17 21.82 -16.29
C HIS A 249 1.37 22.05 -17.19
N GLY A 250 1.61 21.20 -18.19
CA GLY A 250 2.70 21.36 -19.15
C GLY A 250 4.10 21.29 -18.53
N LEU A 251 4.24 20.65 -17.37
CA LEU A 251 5.55 20.46 -16.74
C LEU A 251 6.36 19.42 -17.52
N GLU A 252 7.66 19.66 -17.65
CA GLU A 252 8.56 18.62 -18.15
C GLU A 252 8.52 17.39 -17.24
N ARG A 253 8.53 16.19 -17.82
CA ARG A 253 8.36 14.92 -17.11
C ARG A 253 9.39 14.75 -15.98
N ASP A 254 10.65 15.06 -16.25
CA ASP A 254 11.75 14.96 -15.29
C ASP A 254 11.54 15.87 -14.07
N TRP A 255 11.08 17.10 -14.31
CA TRP A 255 10.74 18.04 -13.24
C TRP A 255 9.50 17.57 -12.46
N ALA A 256 8.45 17.10 -13.14
CA ALA A 256 7.26 16.57 -12.49
C ALA A 256 7.60 15.39 -11.56
N ASN A 257 8.37 14.42 -12.04
CA ASN A 257 8.81 13.28 -11.25
C ASN A 257 9.75 13.67 -10.10
N THR A 258 10.65 14.64 -10.32
CA THR A 258 11.51 15.18 -9.25
C THR A 258 10.68 15.85 -8.15
N LEU A 259 9.71 16.67 -8.53
CA LEU A 259 8.80 17.34 -7.59
C LEU A 259 8.03 16.33 -6.74
N ILE A 260 7.50 15.29 -7.38
CA ILE A 260 6.80 14.20 -6.68
C ILE A 260 7.74 13.48 -5.71
N ALA A 261 8.94 13.13 -6.13
CA ALA A 261 9.91 12.46 -5.27
C ALA A 261 10.26 13.28 -4.03
N LEU A 262 10.57 14.58 -4.22
CA LEU A 262 10.91 15.49 -3.13
C LEU A 262 9.75 15.67 -2.15
N SER A 263 8.50 15.72 -2.64
CA SER A 263 7.32 15.86 -1.79
C SER A 263 7.15 14.68 -0.83
N ARG A 264 7.67 13.49 -1.18
CA ARG A 264 7.55 12.28 -0.37
C ARG A 264 8.57 12.19 0.79
N ILE A 265 9.61 12.99 0.78
CA ILE A 265 10.59 13.05 1.88
C ILE A 265 9.90 13.41 3.20
N SER A 266 8.97 14.34 3.16
CA SER A 266 8.19 14.76 4.33
C SER A 266 7.36 13.62 4.94
N GLY A 267 6.93 12.66 4.11
CA GLY A 267 6.13 11.52 4.55
C GLY A 267 6.79 10.67 5.62
N LEU A 268 8.12 10.55 5.61
CA LEU A 268 8.88 9.81 6.63
C LEU A 268 8.69 10.42 8.02
N ILE A 269 8.75 11.75 8.12
CA ILE A 269 8.59 12.49 9.38
C ILE A 269 7.11 12.52 9.79
N MET A 270 6.22 12.78 8.84
CA MET A 270 4.79 12.95 9.09
C MET A 270 4.10 11.67 9.53
N ALA A 271 4.61 10.48 9.17
CA ALA A 271 4.12 9.22 9.70
C ALA A 271 4.25 9.14 11.24
N PHE A 272 5.36 9.63 11.80
CA PHE A 272 5.55 9.72 13.25
C PHE A 272 4.61 10.74 13.89
N VAL A 273 4.41 11.90 13.24
CA VAL A 273 3.45 12.92 13.69
C VAL A 273 2.04 12.33 13.72
N GLY A 274 1.65 11.58 12.69
CA GLY A 274 0.37 10.87 12.63
C GLY A 274 0.19 9.85 13.77
N GLY A 275 1.25 9.10 14.10
CA GLY A 275 1.27 8.21 15.26
C GLY A 275 1.09 8.95 16.57
N TRP A 276 1.92 9.97 16.80
CA TRP A 276 1.87 10.79 18.02
C TRP A 276 0.49 11.48 18.22
N THR A 277 -0.09 12.04 17.14
CA THR A 277 -1.43 12.66 17.22
C THR A 277 -2.50 11.63 17.53
N THR A 278 -2.38 10.41 16.99
CA THR A 278 -3.30 9.30 17.27
C THR A 278 -3.25 8.90 18.75
N ASP A 279 -2.06 8.78 19.32
CA ASP A 279 -1.88 8.43 20.74
C ASP A 279 -2.41 9.53 21.66
N ARG A 280 -2.22 10.82 21.29
CA ARG A 280 -2.59 11.95 22.13
C ARG A 280 -4.07 12.33 22.04
N PHE A 281 -4.66 12.33 20.85
CA PHE A 281 -6.02 12.81 20.59
C PHE A 281 -7.03 11.70 20.29
N GLY A 282 -6.55 10.48 20.13
CA GLY A 282 -7.35 9.30 19.77
C GLY A 282 -7.55 9.14 18.26
N ALA A 283 -7.73 7.89 17.84
CA ALA A 283 -7.83 7.51 16.43
C ALA A 283 -8.97 8.22 15.68
N LYS A 284 -10.16 8.34 16.29
CA LYS A 284 -11.35 8.93 15.65
C LYS A 284 -11.15 10.41 15.30
N LYS A 285 -10.64 11.21 16.25
CA LYS A 285 -10.41 12.65 16.04
C LYS A 285 -9.29 12.87 15.02
N THR A 286 -8.20 12.11 15.14
CA THR A 286 -7.07 12.18 14.20
C THR A 286 -7.52 11.84 12.79
N LEU A 287 -8.29 10.76 12.58
CA LEU A 287 -8.87 10.41 11.27
C LEU A 287 -9.71 11.55 10.68
N GLY A 288 -10.60 12.14 11.47
CA GLY A 288 -11.45 13.25 11.02
C GLY A 288 -10.63 14.46 10.54
N ILE A 289 -9.64 14.87 11.34
CA ILE A 289 -8.75 16.00 11.00
C ILE A 289 -7.91 15.69 9.78
N VAL A 290 -7.31 14.51 9.72
CA VAL A 290 -6.44 14.11 8.59
C VAL A 290 -7.25 14.04 7.28
N LEU A 291 -8.45 13.45 7.29
CA LEU A 291 -9.31 13.39 6.10
C LEU A 291 -9.79 14.79 5.70
N LEU A 292 -10.12 15.66 6.66
CA LEU A 292 -10.49 17.04 6.39
C LEU A 292 -9.36 17.78 5.67
N VAL A 293 -8.15 17.79 6.26
CA VAL A 293 -7.02 18.51 5.70
C VAL A 293 -6.59 17.90 4.36
N THR A 294 -6.50 16.57 4.26
CA THR A 294 -6.15 15.88 3.02
C THR A 294 -7.17 16.15 1.92
N GLY A 295 -8.46 16.14 2.24
CA GLY A 295 -9.54 16.43 1.30
C GLY A 295 -9.47 17.87 0.77
N ILE A 296 -9.26 18.86 1.66
CA ILE A 296 -9.06 20.26 1.26
C ILE A 296 -7.84 20.38 0.31
N LEU A 297 -6.69 19.84 0.72
CA LEU A 297 -5.47 19.92 -0.09
C LEU A 297 -5.62 19.20 -1.43
N THR A 298 -6.33 18.06 -1.46
CA THR A 298 -6.59 17.34 -2.71
C THR A 298 -7.56 18.10 -3.62
N ALA A 299 -8.60 18.73 -3.08
CA ALA A 299 -9.51 19.57 -3.85
C ALA A 299 -8.79 20.81 -4.40
N LEU A 300 -7.93 21.43 -3.60
CA LEU A 300 -7.10 22.55 -4.04
C LEU A 300 -6.08 22.15 -5.11
N LEU A 301 -5.51 20.94 -5.00
CA LEU A 301 -4.56 20.42 -6.01
C LEU A 301 -5.20 20.42 -7.41
N GLY A 302 -6.46 20.00 -7.52
CA GLY A 302 -7.15 19.94 -8.80
C GLY A 302 -7.80 21.25 -9.27
N SER A 303 -7.93 22.26 -8.39
CA SER A 303 -8.66 23.51 -8.73
C SER A 303 -7.76 24.75 -8.85
N LEU A 304 -6.53 24.70 -8.33
CA LEU A 304 -5.62 25.84 -8.34
C LEU A 304 -4.84 25.97 -9.66
N SER A 305 -4.45 27.20 -9.97
CA SER A 305 -3.59 27.50 -11.12
C SER A 305 -2.20 26.88 -10.97
N SER A 306 -1.52 26.63 -12.09
CA SER A 306 -0.20 26.00 -12.18
C SER A 306 0.85 26.60 -11.23
N ARG A 307 0.73 27.90 -10.90
CA ARG A 307 1.64 28.57 -9.95
C ARG A 307 1.64 27.96 -8.54
N TRP A 308 0.48 27.50 -8.06
CA TRP A 308 0.30 26.98 -6.70
C TRP A 308 0.40 25.47 -6.60
N VAL A 309 0.29 24.79 -7.73
CA VAL A 309 0.33 23.31 -7.79
C VAL A 309 1.58 22.72 -7.12
N PRO A 310 2.82 23.22 -7.35
CA PRO A 310 4.00 22.69 -6.68
C PRO A 310 3.90 22.72 -5.15
N VAL A 311 3.34 23.79 -4.59
CA VAL A 311 3.16 23.93 -3.14
C VAL A 311 2.20 22.87 -2.61
N ILE A 312 1.07 22.67 -3.30
CA ILE A 312 0.07 21.67 -2.86
C ILE A 312 0.59 20.25 -3.06
N VAL A 313 1.40 19.98 -4.10
CA VAL A 313 2.08 18.70 -4.30
C VAL A 313 2.96 18.33 -3.11
N PHE A 314 3.57 19.33 -2.43
CA PHE A 314 4.31 19.09 -1.18
C PHE A 314 3.40 18.91 0.04
N LEU A 315 2.39 19.74 0.20
CA LEU A 315 1.56 19.76 1.41
C LEU A 315 0.61 18.57 1.48
N GLN A 316 0.05 18.13 0.35
CA GLN A 316 -0.95 17.09 0.30
C GLN A 316 -0.44 15.74 0.85
N PRO A 317 0.71 15.19 0.43
CA PRO A 317 1.22 13.94 0.97
C PRO A 317 1.66 14.03 2.44
N MET A 318 2.05 15.23 2.92
CA MET A 318 2.34 15.44 4.35
C MET A 318 1.14 15.12 5.23
N SER A 319 -0.05 15.57 4.83
CA SER A 319 -1.28 15.25 5.54
C SER A 319 -1.71 13.82 5.29
N ALA A 320 -1.72 13.38 4.03
CA ALA A 320 -2.26 12.09 3.63
C ALA A 320 -1.57 10.88 4.32
N VAL A 321 -0.27 10.95 4.56
CA VAL A 321 0.48 9.85 5.21
C VAL A 321 0.10 9.68 6.68
N CYS A 322 -0.35 10.73 7.36
CA CYS A 322 -0.82 10.68 8.75
C CYS A 322 -2.11 9.83 8.92
N PHE A 323 -2.76 9.50 7.80
CA PHE A 323 -3.96 8.66 7.81
C PHE A 323 -3.70 7.27 8.36
N PHE A 324 -2.62 6.61 7.92
CA PHE A 324 -2.41 5.18 8.20
C PHE A 324 -2.28 4.83 9.67
N PRO A 325 -1.49 5.52 10.52
CA PRO A 325 -1.43 5.22 11.94
C PRO A 325 -2.80 5.29 12.61
N ALA A 326 -3.58 6.35 12.33
CA ALA A 326 -4.91 6.54 12.89
C ALA A 326 -5.91 5.49 12.38
N ALA A 327 -5.85 5.16 11.09
CA ALA A 327 -6.73 4.18 10.46
C ALA A 327 -6.49 2.76 10.98
N PHE A 328 -5.24 2.33 11.12
CA PHE A 328 -4.94 1.03 11.69
C PHE A 328 -5.31 0.93 13.17
N ALA A 329 -5.11 2.00 13.96
CA ALA A 329 -5.57 2.06 15.34
C ALA A 329 -7.10 1.97 15.44
N ALA A 330 -7.82 2.64 14.54
CA ALA A 330 -9.27 2.57 14.45
C ALA A 330 -9.74 1.16 14.04
N LEU A 331 -9.15 0.55 13.00
CA LEU A 331 -9.46 -0.83 12.58
C LEU A 331 -9.27 -1.85 13.72
N ALA A 332 -8.21 -1.68 14.50
CA ALA A 332 -7.96 -2.52 15.66
C ALA A 332 -8.97 -2.33 16.80
N SER A 333 -9.81 -1.29 16.73
CA SER A 333 -10.84 -0.98 17.73
C SER A 333 -12.27 -1.34 17.27
N VAL A 334 -12.43 -1.82 16.03
CA VAL A 334 -13.71 -2.27 15.47
C VAL A 334 -13.91 -3.76 15.71
N GLY A 335 -15.06 -4.12 16.24
CA GLY A 335 -15.44 -5.51 16.50
C GLY A 335 -14.73 -6.18 17.69
N PRO A 336 -15.11 -7.42 18.02
CA PRO A 336 -14.52 -8.16 19.14
C PRO A 336 -13.04 -8.48 18.91
N PRO A 337 -12.23 -8.65 19.98
CA PRO A 337 -10.79 -8.88 19.88
C PRO A 337 -10.37 -10.02 18.94
N LYS A 338 -11.19 -11.08 18.84
CA LYS A 338 -10.93 -12.25 17.99
C LYS A 338 -11.08 -11.97 16.49
N SER A 339 -11.83 -10.92 16.09
CA SER A 339 -12.08 -10.59 14.68
C SER A 339 -11.19 -9.47 14.14
N ARG A 340 -10.34 -8.84 14.96
CA ARG A 340 -9.52 -7.68 14.55
C ARG A 340 -8.61 -7.96 13.35
N ASN A 341 -7.97 -9.13 13.31
CA ASN A 341 -7.12 -9.51 12.18
C ASN A 341 -7.94 -9.65 10.89
N ILE A 342 -9.18 -10.16 11.00
CA ILE A 342 -10.08 -10.35 9.85
C ILE A 342 -10.57 -8.99 9.34
N VAL A 343 -10.86 -8.02 10.24
CA VAL A 343 -11.22 -6.65 9.85
C VAL A 343 -10.15 -6.04 8.95
N VAL A 344 -8.88 -6.10 9.35
CA VAL A 344 -7.76 -5.58 8.55
C VAL A 344 -7.62 -6.34 7.24
N SER A 345 -7.71 -7.69 7.28
CA SER A 345 -7.52 -8.57 6.11
C SER A 345 -8.56 -8.36 5.01
N PHE A 346 -9.73 -7.81 5.32
CA PHE A 346 -10.77 -7.51 4.34
C PHE A 346 -10.87 -6.02 4.01
N SER A 347 -10.72 -5.11 5.00
CA SER A 347 -10.81 -3.66 4.75
C SER A 347 -9.70 -3.17 3.83
N VAL A 348 -8.48 -3.61 4.06
CA VAL A 348 -7.31 -3.15 3.30
C VAL A 348 -7.39 -3.53 1.82
N PRO A 349 -7.67 -4.80 1.44
CA PRO A 349 -7.79 -5.17 0.03
C PRO A 349 -8.88 -4.40 -0.72
N ILE A 350 -10.06 -4.23 -0.10
CA ILE A 350 -11.16 -3.48 -0.70
C ILE A 350 -10.75 -2.02 -0.93
N ALA A 351 -10.11 -1.41 0.07
CA ALA A 351 -9.64 -0.03 -0.03
C ALA A 351 -8.58 0.17 -1.12
N PHE A 352 -7.66 -0.78 -1.30
CA PHE A 352 -6.68 -0.72 -2.38
C PHE A 352 -7.31 -0.94 -3.76
N LEU A 353 -8.31 -1.83 -3.88
CA LEU A 353 -9.05 -2.03 -5.12
C LEU A 353 -9.77 -0.73 -5.53
N LEU A 354 -10.50 -0.12 -4.61
CA LEU A 354 -11.27 1.08 -4.89
C LEU A 354 -10.39 2.33 -4.96
N GLY A 355 -9.63 2.61 -3.90
CA GLY A 355 -8.82 3.83 -3.78
C GLY A 355 -7.57 3.85 -4.66
N GLY A 356 -6.92 2.68 -4.84
CA GLY A 356 -5.70 2.55 -5.66
C GLY A 356 -5.94 2.12 -7.11
N GLY A 357 -7.16 1.65 -7.44
CA GLY A 357 -7.51 1.17 -8.76
C GLY A 357 -8.68 1.92 -9.40
N ALA A 358 -9.86 1.88 -8.78
CA ALA A 358 -11.07 2.49 -9.37
C ALA A 358 -10.99 4.03 -9.39
N VAL A 359 -10.48 4.67 -8.32
CA VAL A 359 -10.36 6.14 -8.25
C VAL A 359 -9.40 6.68 -9.31
N PRO A 360 -8.17 6.17 -9.51
CA PRO A 360 -7.34 6.58 -10.63
C PRO A 360 -8.03 6.43 -11.99
N THR A 361 -8.71 5.31 -12.21
CA THR A 361 -9.47 5.06 -13.45
C THR A 361 -10.58 6.11 -13.66
N ALA A 362 -11.30 6.49 -12.59
CA ALA A 362 -12.31 7.53 -12.64
C ALA A 362 -11.70 8.92 -12.93
N ILE A 363 -10.54 9.24 -12.32
CA ILE A 363 -9.81 10.49 -12.61
C ILE A 363 -9.40 10.52 -14.09
N GLY A 364 -8.88 9.43 -14.65
CA GLY A 364 -8.54 9.32 -16.07
C GLY A 364 -9.75 9.48 -16.98
N ALA A 365 -10.90 8.87 -16.64
CA ALA A 365 -12.14 9.00 -17.41
C ALA A 365 -12.70 10.43 -17.40
N ILE A 366 -12.56 11.15 -16.27
CA ILE A 366 -12.91 12.57 -16.20
C ILE A 366 -11.90 13.39 -17.01
N GLY A 367 -10.61 13.01 -16.98
CA GLY A 367 -9.56 13.64 -17.80
C GLY A 367 -9.83 13.58 -19.29
N ASP A 368 -10.30 12.43 -19.81
CA ASP A 368 -10.64 12.27 -21.24
C ASP A 368 -11.81 13.16 -21.67
N ASN A 369 -12.78 13.44 -20.79
CA ASN A 369 -14.01 14.16 -21.13
C ASN A 369 -14.01 15.64 -20.68
N HIS A 370 -13.18 15.98 -19.66
CA HIS A 370 -13.13 17.31 -19.06
C HIS A 370 -11.69 17.70 -18.72
N SER A 371 -11.25 17.44 -17.47
CA SER A 371 -9.89 17.73 -17.00
C SER A 371 -9.50 16.79 -15.84
N PHE A 372 -8.20 16.51 -15.71
CA PHE A 372 -7.67 15.79 -14.55
C PHE A 372 -7.93 16.55 -13.25
N GLY A 373 -7.79 17.89 -13.28
CA GLY A 373 -8.04 18.75 -12.13
C GLY A 373 -9.45 18.58 -11.58
N LEU A 374 -10.47 18.44 -12.44
CA LEU A 374 -11.83 18.16 -12.01
C LEU A 374 -11.92 16.79 -11.30
N GLY A 375 -11.31 15.74 -11.85
CA GLY A 375 -11.30 14.41 -11.25
C GLY A 375 -10.61 14.39 -9.89
N ILE A 376 -9.47 15.09 -9.77
CA ILE A 376 -8.72 15.24 -8.52
C ILE A 376 -9.53 16.05 -7.50
N SER A 377 -10.16 17.16 -7.92
CA SER A 377 -11.00 18.00 -7.05
C SER A 377 -12.19 17.21 -6.49
N LEU A 378 -12.89 16.45 -7.35
CA LEU A 378 -14.00 15.59 -6.91
C LEU A 378 -13.51 14.52 -5.93
N THR A 379 -12.36 13.92 -6.16
CA THR A 379 -11.73 12.99 -5.21
C THR A 379 -11.49 13.68 -3.86
N GLY A 380 -10.99 14.92 -3.88
CA GLY A 380 -10.82 15.74 -2.67
C GLY A 380 -12.14 15.97 -1.93
N CYS A 381 -13.23 16.28 -2.64
CA CYS A 381 -14.57 16.44 -2.06
C CYS A 381 -15.10 15.14 -1.41
N PHE A 382 -14.85 13.97 -2.04
CA PHE A 382 -15.20 12.69 -1.42
C PHE A 382 -14.38 12.41 -0.16
N ILE A 383 -13.09 12.75 -0.14
CA ILE A 383 -12.25 12.63 1.06
C ILE A 383 -12.76 13.55 2.17
N LEU A 384 -13.18 14.78 1.84
CA LEU A 384 -13.82 15.70 2.77
C LEU A 384 -15.11 15.13 3.38
N ALA A 385 -15.97 14.52 2.55
CA ALA A 385 -17.16 13.84 3.03
C ALA A 385 -16.84 12.70 4.01
N GLY A 386 -15.69 12.04 3.82
CA GLY A 386 -15.18 11.04 4.73
C GLY A 386 -14.88 11.58 6.14
N ALA A 387 -14.48 12.85 6.26
CA ALA A 387 -14.28 13.47 7.57
C ALA A 387 -15.58 13.50 8.40
N PHE A 388 -16.72 13.77 7.76
CA PHE A 388 -18.03 13.70 8.43
C PHE A 388 -18.41 12.26 8.80
N LEU A 389 -18.05 11.30 7.96
CA LEU A 389 -18.35 9.89 8.19
C LEU A 389 -17.67 9.36 9.47
N THR A 390 -16.54 9.94 9.88
CA THR A 390 -15.88 9.58 11.14
C THR A 390 -16.78 9.81 12.36
N CYS A 391 -17.75 10.73 12.30
CA CYS A 391 -18.67 10.98 13.39
C CYS A 391 -19.53 9.75 13.72
N PHE A 392 -19.87 8.95 12.71
CA PHE A 392 -20.69 7.74 12.85
C PHE A 392 -19.90 6.50 13.25
N LEU A 393 -18.54 6.58 13.30
CA LEU A 393 -17.70 5.48 13.72
C LEU A 393 -17.90 5.21 15.21
N LYS A 394 -18.37 4.00 15.53
CA LYS A 394 -18.52 3.50 16.89
C LYS A 394 -17.40 2.49 17.15
N PHE A 395 -16.66 2.68 18.23
CA PHE A 395 -15.72 1.68 18.72
C PHE A 395 -16.44 0.76 19.69
N SER A 396 -16.08 -0.52 19.67
CA SER A 396 -16.51 -1.46 20.71
C SER A 396 -15.95 -0.97 22.05
N ASP A 397 -16.81 -0.71 23.03
CA ASP A 397 -16.38 -0.35 24.37
C ASP A 397 -15.39 -1.41 24.86
N LYS A 398 -14.22 -0.96 25.34
CA LYS A 398 -13.36 -1.80 26.15
C LYS A 398 -14.20 -2.18 27.36
N GLY A 399 -14.62 -3.47 27.40
CA GLY A 399 -15.45 -3.97 28.48
C GLY A 399 -14.94 -3.43 29.81
N GLY A 400 -15.76 -2.61 30.43
CA GLY A 400 -15.58 -2.18 31.81
C GLY A 400 -15.62 -3.42 32.69
N SER A 401 -14.45 -3.92 33.03
CA SER A 401 -14.24 -4.72 34.22
C SER A 401 -13.74 -3.74 35.30
N ASP A 402 -14.64 -2.86 35.75
CA ASP A 402 -14.45 -2.25 37.05
C ASP A 402 -15.42 -2.96 38.01
N GLY A 403 -14.82 -3.50 38.98
CA GLY A 403 -15.23 -4.33 40.06
C GLY A 403 -16.51 -3.98 40.79
N SER A 404 -17.08 -4.98 41.23
CA SER A 404 -17.76 -5.07 42.54
C SER A 404 -17.12 -6.17 43.32
#